data_3376df833d23309a5172c396ccde2006
#
_entry.id   3376df833d23309a5172c396ccde2006
#
_cell.length_a   1.000
_cell.length_b   1.000
_cell.length_c   1.000
_cell.angle_alpha   90.00
_cell.angle_beta   90.00
_cell.angle_gamma   90.00
#
_symmetry.space_group_name_H-M   'P 1'
#
loop_
_entity.id
_entity.type
_entity.pdbx_description
1 polymer ?
#
loop_
_entity_poly.entity_id
_entity_poly.type
_entity_poly.pdbx_seq_one_letter_code
_entity_poly.pdbx_strand_id
1 'polypeptide(L)'
;MILGIGTDLANIERISATLTRFGDRFRNRVFTEAEQIKAERRKDVAGTYAKRWAAKEACSKALGTGLRMGISWKDMGVTNLRSGQPVMHLTGWAAERLKEMTPEGHEAIVHVTLTDDHPWAQAFVVIEARPLDDPEARGLRLTPPPRPRM
;
A
#
# COMPACT_ATOMS: atom_id res chain seq x y z
N MET A 1 17.11 -5.08 6.42
CA MET A 1 16.86 -6.45 5.88
C MET A 1 15.51 -6.45 5.17
N ILE A 2 15.49 -6.92 3.95
CA ILE A 2 14.23 -7.05 3.18
C ILE A 2 13.50 -8.32 3.60
N LEU A 3 12.27 -8.18 4.03
CA LEU A 3 11.41 -9.30 4.45
C LEU A 3 10.50 -9.81 3.35
N GLY A 4 10.11 -8.94 2.43
CA GLY A 4 9.21 -9.29 1.35
C GLY A 4 9.12 -8.21 0.29
N ILE A 5 8.83 -8.63 -0.93
CA ILE A 5 8.58 -7.73 -2.05
C ILE A 5 7.33 -8.21 -2.79
N GLY A 6 6.61 -7.27 -3.36
CA GLY A 6 5.44 -7.56 -4.16
C GLY A 6 5.20 -6.50 -5.21
N THR A 7 4.70 -6.92 -6.34
CA THR A 7 4.24 -6.01 -7.39
C THR A 7 2.94 -6.54 -7.97
N ASP A 8 2.13 -5.64 -8.47
CA ASP A 8 0.91 -6.01 -9.16
C ASP A 8 0.60 -5.00 -10.26
N LEU A 9 0.05 -5.51 -11.33
CA LEU A 9 -0.38 -4.74 -12.49
C LEU A 9 -1.89 -4.91 -12.64
N ALA A 10 -2.65 -3.82 -12.58
CA ALA A 10 -4.10 -3.83 -12.71
C ALA A 10 -4.53 -3.14 -14.00
N ASN A 11 -5.52 -3.69 -14.66
CA ASN A 11 -6.14 -3.07 -15.84
C ASN A 11 -7.24 -2.11 -15.38
N ILE A 12 -7.07 -0.82 -15.66
CA ILE A 12 -7.98 0.24 -15.23
C ILE A 12 -9.39 0.03 -15.81
N GLU A 13 -9.49 -0.44 -17.05
CA GLU A 13 -10.78 -0.69 -17.69
C GLU A 13 -11.53 -1.84 -17.05
N ARG A 14 -10.82 -2.88 -16.59
CA ARG A 14 -11.42 -3.97 -15.82
C ARG A 14 -11.95 -3.48 -14.47
N ILE A 15 -11.21 -2.64 -13.79
CA ILE A 15 -11.65 -2.03 -12.52
C ILE A 15 -12.88 -1.15 -12.78
N SER A 16 -12.85 -0.35 -13.83
CA SER A 16 -14.00 0.47 -14.23
C SER A 16 -15.25 -0.38 -14.51
N ALA A 17 -15.11 -1.45 -15.26
CA ALA A 17 -16.20 -2.39 -15.54
C ALA A 17 -16.74 -3.06 -14.26
N THR A 18 -15.85 -3.43 -13.35
CA THR A 18 -16.23 -4.02 -12.06
C THR A 18 -16.99 -3.02 -11.17
N LEU A 19 -16.54 -1.77 -11.14
CA LEU A 19 -17.24 -0.69 -10.43
C LEU A 19 -18.64 -0.46 -11.00
N THR A 20 -18.78 -0.48 -12.32
CA THR A 20 -20.08 -0.32 -12.99
C THR A 20 -20.99 -1.50 -12.67
N ARG A 21 -20.48 -2.72 -12.73
CA ARG A 21 -21.27 -3.94 -12.55
C ARG A 21 -21.71 -4.17 -11.11
N PHE A 22 -20.83 -3.98 -10.14
CA PHE A 22 -21.06 -4.35 -8.74
C PHE A 22 -21.23 -3.13 -7.82
N GLY A 23 -20.81 -1.94 -8.23
CA GLY A 23 -21.01 -0.70 -7.49
C GLY A 23 -20.49 -0.76 -6.06
N ASP A 24 -21.33 -0.37 -5.11
CA ASP A 24 -20.96 -0.31 -3.68
C ASP A 24 -20.60 -1.66 -3.10
N ARG A 25 -21.12 -2.75 -3.63
CA ARG A 25 -20.75 -4.10 -3.19
C ARG A 25 -19.27 -4.38 -3.37
N PHE A 26 -18.71 -3.95 -4.51
CA PHE A 26 -17.27 -4.06 -4.78
C PHE A 26 -16.48 -3.06 -3.94
N ARG A 27 -16.90 -1.78 -3.94
CA ARG A 27 -16.22 -0.73 -3.16
C ARG A 27 -16.11 -1.10 -1.68
N ASN A 28 -17.22 -1.53 -1.09
CA ASN A 28 -17.28 -1.81 0.36
C ASN A 28 -16.55 -3.08 0.75
N ARG A 29 -16.40 -4.03 -0.17
CA ARG A 29 -15.66 -5.25 0.09
C ARG A 29 -14.15 -5.03 0.09
N VAL A 30 -13.65 -4.19 -0.82
CA VAL A 30 -12.23 -4.08 -1.12
C VAL A 30 -11.60 -2.85 -0.50
N PHE A 31 -12.28 -1.73 -0.53
CA PHE A 31 -11.69 -0.43 -0.19
C PHE A 31 -12.18 0.10 1.14
N THR A 32 -11.25 0.71 1.88
CA THR A 32 -11.59 1.42 3.11
C THR A 32 -12.41 2.67 2.80
N GLU A 33 -13.08 3.21 3.81
CA GLU A 33 -13.83 4.47 3.65
C GLU A 33 -12.93 5.61 3.17
N ALA A 34 -11.73 5.73 3.75
CA ALA A 34 -10.75 6.76 3.36
C ALA A 34 -10.34 6.61 1.88
N GLU A 35 -10.12 5.38 1.40
CA GLU A 35 -9.79 5.11 0.01
C GLU A 35 -10.93 5.50 -0.93
N GLN A 36 -12.16 5.18 -0.55
CA GLN A 36 -13.34 5.53 -1.33
C GLN A 36 -13.54 7.05 -1.43
N ILE A 37 -13.43 7.76 -0.31
CA ILE A 37 -13.53 9.21 -0.27
C ILE A 37 -12.49 9.84 -1.20
N LYS A 38 -11.25 9.38 -1.14
CA LYS A 38 -10.16 9.86 -1.98
C LYS A 38 -10.44 9.63 -3.47
N ALA A 39 -10.85 8.40 -3.83
CA ALA A 39 -11.07 8.01 -5.21
C ALA A 39 -12.24 8.78 -5.84
N GLU A 40 -13.36 8.93 -5.10
CA GLU A 40 -14.55 9.61 -5.61
C GLU A 40 -14.34 11.12 -5.81
N ARG A 41 -13.33 11.71 -5.19
CA ARG A 41 -12.95 13.11 -5.37
C ARG A 41 -12.00 13.36 -6.54
N ARG A 42 -11.40 12.30 -7.07
CA ARG A 42 -10.43 12.42 -8.17
C ARG A 42 -11.12 12.46 -9.52
N LYS A 43 -10.47 13.13 -10.46
CA LYS A 43 -10.96 13.19 -11.85
C LYS A 43 -10.95 11.81 -12.49
N ASP A 44 -9.88 11.06 -12.29
CA ASP A 44 -9.78 9.67 -12.73
C ASP A 44 -10.14 8.73 -11.58
N VAL A 45 -11.42 8.49 -11.40
CA VAL A 45 -11.97 7.64 -10.35
C VAL A 45 -11.46 6.20 -10.50
N ALA A 46 -11.64 5.61 -11.67
CA ALA A 46 -11.26 4.22 -11.92
C ALA A 46 -9.77 3.99 -11.79
N GLY A 47 -8.94 4.91 -12.29
CA GLY A 47 -7.49 4.83 -12.16
C GLY A 47 -7.03 4.91 -10.70
N THR A 48 -7.70 5.73 -9.90
CA THR A 48 -7.41 5.85 -8.48
C THR A 48 -7.73 4.56 -7.73
N TYR A 49 -8.89 3.96 -7.99
CA TYR A 49 -9.23 2.64 -7.43
C TYR A 49 -8.27 1.56 -7.91
N ALA A 50 -7.91 1.56 -9.19
CA ALA A 50 -7.02 0.56 -9.76
C ALA A 50 -5.63 0.57 -9.11
N LYS A 51 -5.06 1.75 -8.85
CA LYS A 51 -3.79 1.87 -8.14
C LYS A 51 -3.88 1.31 -6.72
N ARG A 52 -4.97 1.56 -6.02
CA ARG A 52 -5.18 1.04 -4.67
C ARG A 52 -5.42 -0.47 -4.66
N TRP A 53 -6.16 -0.97 -5.61
CA TRP A 53 -6.29 -2.41 -5.85
C TRP A 53 -4.92 -3.06 -6.04
N ALA A 54 -4.12 -2.52 -6.95
CA ALA A 54 -2.77 -3.01 -7.22
C ALA A 54 -1.89 -2.98 -5.95
N ALA A 55 -2.00 -1.93 -5.13
CA ALA A 55 -1.27 -1.82 -3.87
C ALA A 55 -1.63 -2.94 -2.88
N LYS A 56 -2.90 -3.27 -2.76
CA LYS A 56 -3.37 -4.36 -1.88
C LYS A 56 -2.86 -5.72 -2.36
N GLU A 57 -2.95 -5.98 -3.66
CA GLU A 57 -2.41 -7.21 -4.26
C GLU A 57 -0.90 -7.30 -4.06
N ALA A 58 -0.16 -6.23 -4.34
CA ALA A 58 1.28 -6.17 -4.16
C ALA A 58 1.67 -6.39 -2.69
N CYS A 59 0.93 -5.77 -1.76
CA CYS A 59 1.15 -5.95 -0.32
C CYS A 59 0.92 -7.41 0.09
N SER A 60 -0.15 -8.04 -0.38
CA SER A 60 -0.44 -9.44 -0.07
C SER A 60 0.65 -10.39 -0.57
N LYS A 61 1.24 -10.10 -1.73
CA LYS A 61 2.40 -10.84 -2.25
C LYS A 61 3.65 -10.61 -1.38
N ALA A 62 3.89 -9.38 -0.95
CA ALA A 62 5.02 -9.06 -0.06
C ALA A 62 4.89 -9.75 1.30
N LEU A 63 3.66 -9.93 1.81
CA LEU A 63 3.39 -10.71 3.02
C LEU A 63 3.57 -12.22 2.81
N GLY A 64 3.66 -12.67 1.56
CA GLY A 64 3.85 -14.06 1.19
C GLY A 64 2.61 -14.94 1.32
N THR A 65 1.46 -14.36 1.63
CA THR A 65 0.24 -15.10 1.91
C THR A 65 -0.84 -14.95 0.84
N GLY A 66 -0.77 -13.89 0.03
CA GLY A 66 -1.92 -13.46 -0.74
C GLY A 66 -3.06 -13.10 0.23
N LEU A 67 -4.29 -13.37 -0.17
CA LEU A 67 -5.48 -13.14 0.67
C LEU A 67 -5.87 -14.37 1.49
N ARG A 68 -4.88 -15.17 1.86
CA ARG A 68 -5.06 -16.33 2.73
C ARG A 68 -4.87 -15.93 4.20
N MET A 69 -5.08 -16.88 5.11
CA MET A 69 -4.85 -16.74 6.55
C MET A 69 -5.68 -15.62 7.19
N GLY A 70 -6.91 -15.41 6.70
CA GLY A 70 -7.84 -14.42 7.24
C GLY A 70 -7.55 -12.98 6.80
N ILE A 71 -6.54 -12.75 5.98
CA ILE A 71 -6.22 -11.41 5.48
C ILE A 71 -7.30 -10.95 4.50
N SER A 72 -7.88 -9.79 4.76
CA SER A 72 -8.86 -9.18 3.89
C SER A 72 -8.31 -7.94 3.19
N TRP A 73 -8.95 -7.55 2.09
CA TRP A 73 -8.59 -6.38 1.32
C TRP A 73 -8.48 -5.11 2.15
N LYS A 74 -9.43 -4.90 3.07
CA LYS A 74 -9.48 -3.71 3.92
C LYS A 74 -8.41 -3.66 5.00
N ASP A 75 -7.76 -4.79 5.27
CA ASP A 75 -6.65 -4.85 6.20
C ASP A 75 -5.38 -4.18 5.66
N MET A 76 -5.37 -3.86 4.37
CA MET A 76 -4.24 -3.26 3.66
C MET A 76 -4.68 -1.93 3.04
N GLY A 77 -4.88 -0.91 3.88
CA GLY A 77 -5.35 0.39 3.45
C GLY A 77 -4.24 1.29 2.91
N VAL A 78 -4.57 2.12 1.93
CA VAL A 78 -3.65 3.12 1.37
C VAL A 78 -4.18 4.52 1.66
N THR A 79 -3.34 5.35 2.24
CA THR A 79 -3.57 6.79 2.37
C THR A 79 -2.41 7.56 1.73
N ASN A 80 -2.54 8.86 1.62
CA ASN A 80 -1.50 9.71 1.08
C ASN A 80 -1.11 10.76 2.14
N LEU A 81 0.20 10.97 2.27
CA LEU A 81 0.70 12.11 3.02
C LEU A 81 0.36 13.41 2.28
N ARG A 82 0.50 14.54 2.97
CA ARG A 82 0.29 15.86 2.36
C ARG A 82 1.15 16.09 1.11
N SER A 83 2.33 15.46 1.06
CA SER A 83 3.23 15.48 -0.11
C SER A 83 2.69 14.72 -1.33
N GLY A 84 1.65 13.89 -1.13
CA GLY A 84 1.14 12.96 -2.15
C GLY A 84 1.72 11.55 -2.03
N GLN A 85 2.76 11.36 -1.23
CA GLN A 85 3.38 10.05 -1.05
C GLN A 85 2.38 9.04 -0.48
N PRO A 86 2.23 7.85 -1.10
CA PRO A 86 1.35 6.82 -0.56
C PRO A 86 1.96 6.14 0.66
N VAL A 87 1.08 5.74 1.59
CA VAL A 87 1.44 5.01 2.81
C VAL A 87 0.48 3.84 2.96
N MET A 88 1.03 2.64 3.25
CA MET A 88 0.23 1.46 3.57
C MET A 88 -0.04 1.39 5.07
N HIS A 89 -1.29 1.14 5.43
CA HIS A 89 -1.71 0.86 6.80
C HIS A 89 -2.21 -0.57 6.89
N LEU A 90 -1.53 -1.39 7.67
CA LEU A 90 -1.92 -2.77 7.90
C LEU A 90 -2.68 -2.89 9.23
N THR A 91 -3.81 -3.59 9.17
CA THR A 91 -4.66 -3.88 10.32
C THR A 91 -5.04 -5.36 10.32
N GLY A 92 -5.75 -5.82 11.34
CA GLY A 92 -6.28 -7.17 11.40
C GLY A 92 -5.20 -8.24 11.18
N TRP A 93 -5.53 -9.26 10.41
CA TRP A 93 -4.63 -10.37 10.15
C TRP A 93 -3.44 -10.00 9.25
N ALA A 94 -3.53 -8.95 8.45
CA ALA A 94 -2.38 -8.43 7.71
C ALA A 94 -1.32 -7.88 8.69
N ALA A 95 -1.74 -7.13 9.71
CA ALA A 95 -0.84 -6.64 10.74
C ALA A 95 -0.23 -7.78 11.55
N GLU A 96 -1.01 -8.80 11.89
CA GLU A 96 -0.50 -9.99 12.60
C GLU A 96 0.52 -10.75 11.75
N ARG A 97 0.27 -10.90 10.45
CA ARG A 97 1.23 -11.53 9.53
C ARG A 97 2.53 -10.74 9.47
N LEU A 98 2.45 -9.42 9.36
CA LEU A 98 3.63 -8.54 9.36
C LEU A 98 4.46 -8.74 10.63
N LYS A 99 3.79 -8.85 11.77
CA LYS A 99 4.43 -9.09 13.06
C LYS A 99 5.15 -10.44 13.09
N GLU A 100 4.54 -11.51 12.56
CA GLU A 100 5.18 -12.82 12.44
C GLU A 100 6.45 -12.78 11.61
N MET A 101 6.45 -12.02 10.52
CA MET A 101 7.59 -11.90 9.62
C MET A 101 8.75 -11.10 10.23
N THR A 102 8.46 -10.24 11.19
CA THR A 102 9.43 -9.30 11.75
C THR A 102 10.29 -9.99 12.78
N PRO A 103 11.63 -10.03 12.58
CA PRO A 103 12.54 -10.62 13.57
C PRO A 103 12.47 -9.89 14.91
N GLU A 104 12.75 -10.62 15.99
CA GLU A 104 12.85 -10.03 17.32
C GLU A 104 13.87 -8.89 17.32
N GLY A 105 13.57 -7.81 18.04
CA GLY A 105 14.44 -6.64 18.11
C GLY A 105 14.40 -5.73 16.87
N HIS A 106 13.45 -5.96 15.97
CA HIS A 106 13.29 -5.18 14.74
C HIS A 106 11.89 -4.55 14.68
N GLU A 107 11.79 -3.51 13.88
CA GLU A 107 10.52 -2.96 13.43
C GLU A 107 10.36 -3.18 11.92
N ALA A 108 9.14 -3.42 11.48
CA ALA A 108 8.84 -3.55 10.06
C ALA A 108 8.36 -2.22 9.48
N ILE A 109 8.84 -1.89 8.30
CA ILE A 109 8.44 -0.72 7.53
C ILE A 109 7.93 -1.20 6.18
N VAL A 110 6.73 -0.77 5.81
CA VAL A 110 6.13 -1.10 4.52
C VAL A 110 6.28 0.10 3.60
N HIS A 111 7.04 -0.08 2.54
CA HIS A 111 7.22 0.92 1.50
C HIS A 111 6.29 0.61 0.34
N VAL A 112 5.63 1.61 -0.21
CA VAL A 112 4.75 1.45 -1.37
C VAL A 112 4.97 2.58 -2.36
N THR A 113 4.93 2.23 -3.63
CA THR A 113 4.87 3.21 -4.71
C THR A 113 3.81 2.80 -5.72
N LEU A 114 3.13 3.79 -6.27
CA LEU A 114 2.03 3.60 -7.21
C LEU A 114 2.32 4.40 -8.46
N THR A 115 1.97 3.82 -9.61
CA THR A 115 2.04 4.52 -10.88
C THR A 115 0.92 4.05 -11.81
N ASP A 116 0.60 4.87 -12.79
CA ASP A 116 -0.36 4.49 -13.82
C ASP A 116 0.08 5.06 -15.17
N ASP A 117 -0.21 4.29 -16.20
CA ASP A 117 -0.10 4.66 -17.59
C ASP A 117 -1.22 3.91 -18.29
N HIS A 118 -2.29 4.62 -18.59
CA HIS A 118 -3.53 4.02 -19.08
C HIS A 118 -3.27 3.07 -20.27
N PRO A 119 -3.78 1.82 -20.27
CA PRO A 119 -4.82 1.29 -19.37
C PRO A 119 -4.28 0.57 -18.12
N TRP A 120 -3.03 0.79 -17.73
CA TRP A 120 -2.38 0.06 -16.64
C TRP A 120 -2.17 0.92 -15.40
N ALA A 121 -2.43 0.31 -14.24
CA ALA A 121 -2.03 0.81 -12.94
C ALA A 121 -1.08 -0.22 -12.30
N GLN A 122 -0.05 0.24 -11.62
CA GLN A 122 0.94 -0.62 -10.99
C GLN A 122 1.23 -0.18 -9.57
N ALA A 123 1.51 -1.15 -8.72
CA ALA A 123 2.02 -0.93 -7.38
C ALA A 123 3.25 -1.79 -7.14
N PHE A 124 4.15 -1.29 -6.33
CA PHE A 124 5.31 -2.02 -5.85
C PHE A 124 5.42 -1.84 -4.34
N VAL A 125 5.58 -2.93 -3.61
CA VAL A 125 5.67 -2.95 -2.15
C VAL A 125 6.96 -3.63 -1.72
N VAL A 126 7.67 -3.01 -0.79
CA VAL A 126 8.84 -3.57 -0.12
C VAL A 126 8.59 -3.54 1.38
N ILE A 127 8.77 -4.68 2.03
CA ILE A 127 8.72 -4.77 3.49
C ILE A 127 10.16 -4.89 3.99
N GLU A 128 10.56 -3.96 4.83
CA GLU A 128 11.89 -3.86 5.39
C GLU A 128 11.84 -4.04 6.90
N ALA A 129 12.78 -4.80 7.45
CA ALA A 129 13.01 -4.85 8.90
C ALA A 129 14.23 -4.02 9.24
N ARG A 130 14.10 -3.15 10.23
CA ARG A 130 15.19 -2.35 10.79
C ARG A 130 15.40 -2.70 12.26
N PRO A 131 16.65 -2.83 12.71
CA PRO A 131 16.92 -2.99 14.14
C PRO A 131 16.36 -1.79 14.93
N LEU A 132 15.73 -2.06 16.06
CA LEU A 132 15.16 -1.01 16.92
C LEU A 132 16.25 -0.08 17.48
N ASP A 133 17.47 -0.59 17.68
CA ASP A 133 18.60 0.11 18.26
C ASP A 133 19.72 0.42 17.25
N ASP A 134 19.35 0.59 15.97
CA ASP A 134 20.33 0.93 14.92
C ASP A 134 20.76 2.40 15.05
N PRO A 135 22.03 2.67 15.42
CA PRO A 135 22.55 4.03 15.52
C PRO A 135 22.61 4.77 14.18
N GLU A 136 22.81 4.03 13.08
CA GLU A 136 22.82 4.61 11.73
C GLU A 136 21.41 5.03 11.30
N ALA A 137 20.42 4.24 11.62
CA ALA A 137 19.01 4.61 11.38
C ALA A 137 18.62 5.86 12.18
N ARG A 138 19.15 6.04 13.39
CA ARG A 138 18.97 7.24 14.20
C ARG A 138 19.66 8.45 13.58
N GLY A 139 20.89 8.26 13.05
CA GLY A 139 21.65 9.32 12.38
C GLY A 139 20.98 9.80 11.09
N LEU A 140 20.40 8.91 10.32
CA LEU A 140 19.67 9.22 9.09
C LEU A 140 18.36 9.99 9.33
N ARG A 141 17.80 9.92 10.54
CA ARG A 141 16.58 10.66 10.93
C ARG A 141 16.84 12.10 11.37
N LEU A 142 18.09 12.47 11.61
CA LEU A 142 18.37 13.65 12.43
C LEU A 142 18.65 14.94 11.67
N THR A 143 18.95 14.93 10.38
CA THR A 143 19.14 16.20 9.64
C THR A 143 18.88 16.04 8.15
N PRO A 144 17.70 16.43 7.67
CA PRO A 144 17.56 16.64 6.23
C PRO A 144 18.51 17.77 5.82
N PRO A 145 19.15 17.66 4.66
CA PRO A 145 19.98 18.75 4.15
C PRO A 145 19.13 20.02 4.01
N PRO A 146 19.74 21.18 4.19
CA PRO A 146 19.01 22.42 4.02
C PRO A 146 18.43 22.47 2.60
N ARG A 147 17.14 22.84 2.51
CA ARG A 147 16.49 23.01 1.21
C ARG A 147 17.25 24.06 0.40
N PRO A 148 17.53 23.81 -0.89
CA PRO A 148 18.10 24.84 -1.72
C PRO A 148 17.19 26.07 -1.70
N ARG A 149 17.78 27.23 -1.55
CA ARG A 149 17.05 28.49 -1.66
C ARG A 149 16.52 28.58 -3.09
N MET A 150 15.22 28.65 -3.20
CA MET A 150 14.60 28.97 -4.48
C MET A 150 14.80 30.43 -4.82
#